data_b1df693a2c2a2b9f960b469e4aeaa76d
#
_entry.id   b1df693a2c2a2b9f960b469e4aeaa76d
#
_cell.length_a   1.000
_cell.length_b   1.000
_cell.length_c   1.000
_cell.angle_alpha   90.00
_cell.angle_beta   90.00
_cell.angle_gamma   90.00
#
_symmetry.space_group_name_H-M   'P 1'
#
loop_
_entity.id
_entity.type
_entity.pdbx_description
1 polymer ?
#
loop_
_entity_poly.entity_id
_entity_poly.type
_entity_poly.pdbx_seq_one_letter_code
_entity_poly.pdbx_strand_id
1 'polypeptide(L)'
;QNIFYPLKFVLFLCLFSSAFLVAQDQRSGISYQALILNISEVELPGANQKNTPLRNQNICLQFSLIDEMGNYEYIEHTTTTTDSNGMVNVVIGTGNAVGGSPWSAIEWSAAMKSLKVDFDVTGQCNSFQELSLQQLTAVPFALYAPGSEIPGPQGDPGEDGISAYEVWLELGNTGDEQEFIDSLIGESGEDGDGLSAYEVWLE
;
A
#
# COMPACT_ATOMS: atom_id res chain seq x y z
N GLN A 1 30.75 -24.48 -44.92
CA GLN A 1 29.49 -25.18 -44.82
C GLN A 1 28.83 -24.86 -43.46
N ASN A 2 27.92 -23.85 -43.48
CA ASN A 2 26.81 -23.65 -42.55
C ASN A 2 27.08 -23.50 -41.03
N ILE A 3 27.62 -22.35 -40.62
CA ILE A 3 27.68 -21.90 -39.22
C ILE A 3 26.51 -20.95 -38.88
N PHE A 4 25.46 -20.87 -39.70
CA PHE A 4 24.36 -19.90 -39.50
C PHE A 4 23.13 -20.41 -38.72
N TYR A 5 23.09 -21.66 -38.31
CA TYR A 5 21.92 -22.22 -37.62
C TYR A 5 21.81 -21.92 -36.09
N PRO A 6 22.91 -21.80 -35.32
CA PRO A 6 22.77 -21.56 -33.89
C PRO A 6 22.31 -20.15 -33.56
N LEU A 7 22.65 -19.14 -34.37
CA LEU A 7 22.28 -17.75 -34.10
C LEU A 7 20.77 -17.48 -34.24
N LYS A 8 20.12 -18.11 -35.23
CA LYS A 8 18.67 -18.00 -35.43
C LYS A 8 17.88 -18.72 -34.31
N PHE A 9 18.38 -19.80 -33.78
CA PHE A 9 17.77 -20.53 -32.71
C PHE A 9 17.87 -19.80 -31.37
N VAL A 10 19.00 -19.16 -31.09
CA VAL A 10 19.20 -18.31 -29.90
C VAL A 10 18.32 -17.06 -29.97
N LEU A 11 18.20 -16.44 -31.14
CA LEU A 11 17.32 -15.27 -31.34
C LEU A 11 15.84 -15.64 -31.17
N PHE A 12 15.42 -16.82 -31.62
CA PHE A 12 14.06 -17.31 -31.45
C PHE A 12 13.76 -17.67 -29.99
N LEU A 13 14.74 -18.22 -29.27
CA LEU A 13 14.60 -18.52 -27.84
C LEU A 13 14.50 -17.25 -26.97
N CYS A 14 15.25 -16.20 -27.33
CA CYS A 14 15.14 -14.89 -26.65
C CYS A 14 13.80 -14.18 -26.89
N LEU A 15 13.16 -14.37 -28.05
CA LEU A 15 11.84 -13.80 -28.33
C LEU A 15 10.70 -14.51 -27.58
N PHE A 16 10.90 -15.80 -27.18
CA PHE A 16 9.90 -16.54 -26.38
C PHE A 16 10.04 -16.31 -24.88
N SER A 17 11.18 -15.80 -24.41
CA SER A 17 11.45 -15.54 -22.99
C SER A 17 10.76 -14.29 -22.43
N SER A 18 10.20 -13.42 -23.28
CA SER A 18 9.57 -12.17 -22.86
C SER A 18 8.05 -12.25 -22.59
N ALA A 19 7.46 -13.44 -22.63
CA ALA A 19 5.99 -13.60 -22.52
C ALA A 19 5.50 -13.99 -21.11
N PHE A 20 6.36 -14.03 -20.10
CA PHE A 20 5.93 -14.29 -18.71
C PHE A 20 6.21 -13.11 -17.77
N LEU A 21 5.92 -11.89 -18.20
CA LEU A 21 5.54 -10.86 -17.26
C LEU A 21 4.08 -11.14 -16.87
N VAL A 22 3.91 -12.05 -15.91
CA VAL A 22 2.66 -12.11 -15.14
C VAL A 22 2.60 -10.76 -14.43
N ALA A 23 1.78 -9.85 -14.96
CA ALA A 23 1.38 -8.67 -14.21
C ALA A 23 0.90 -9.19 -12.86
N GLN A 24 1.51 -8.73 -11.79
CA GLN A 24 1.00 -8.99 -10.45
C GLN A 24 -0.43 -8.45 -10.46
N ASP A 25 -1.37 -9.36 -10.38
CA ASP A 25 -2.77 -9.02 -10.19
C ASP A 25 -2.83 -8.23 -8.88
N GLN A 26 -2.90 -6.91 -9.00
CA GLN A 26 -3.15 -6.06 -7.87
C GLN A 26 -4.53 -6.45 -7.37
N ARG A 27 -4.57 -7.27 -6.34
CA ARG A 27 -5.80 -7.63 -5.65
C ARG A 27 -6.37 -6.36 -5.03
N SER A 28 -7.08 -5.60 -5.86
CA SER A 28 -7.81 -4.43 -5.43
C SER A 28 -9.06 -4.91 -4.72
N GLY A 29 -9.17 -4.65 -3.42
CA GLY A 29 -10.32 -5.02 -2.62
C GLY A 29 -10.29 -4.34 -1.27
N ILE A 30 -11.41 -4.35 -0.57
CA ILE A 30 -11.54 -3.80 0.78
C ILE A 30 -11.59 -4.97 1.76
N SER A 31 -10.66 -5.01 2.72
CA SER A 31 -10.72 -5.98 3.82
C SER A 31 -11.94 -5.73 4.69
N TYR A 32 -12.76 -6.74 4.89
CA TYR A 32 -13.93 -6.70 5.73
C TYR A 32 -13.86 -7.77 6.82
N GLN A 33 -14.10 -7.35 8.05
CA GLN A 33 -14.14 -8.24 9.21
C GLN A 33 -15.37 -7.91 10.05
N ALA A 34 -16.11 -8.93 10.44
CA ALA A 34 -17.31 -8.77 11.25
C ALA A 34 -17.56 -9.97 12.17
N LEU A 35 -18.20 -9.68 13.30
CA LEU A 35 -18.79 -10.69 14.17
C LEU A 35 -20.24 -10.92 13.73
N ILE A 36 -20.58 -12.13 13.36
CA ILE A 36 -21.93 -12.50 12.95
C ILE A 36 -22.67 -13.08 14.16
N LEU A 37 -23.79 -12.46 14.47
CA LEU A 37 -24.64 -12.88 15.59
C LEU A 37 -25.87 -13.64 15.08
N ASN A 38 -26.31 -14.58 15.86
CA ASN A 38 -27.57 -15.27 15.61
C ASN A 38 -28.75 -14.33 15.95
N ILE A 39 -29.55 -14.00 14.93
CA ILE A 39 -30.71 -13.13 15.05
C ILE A 39 -32.04 -13.92 15.13
N SER A 40 -31.97 -15.27 15.18
CA SER A 40 -33.17 -16.10 15.28
C SER A 40 -33.96 -15.73 16.51
N GLU A 41 -35.22 -15.37 16.32
CA GLU A 41 -36.17 -15.05 17.38
C GLU A 41 -36.74 -16.31 18.06
N VAL A 42 -36.29 -17.50 17.67
CA VAL A 42 -36.78 -18.75 18.26
C VAL A 42 -36.21 -18.92 19.66
N GLU A 43 -36.94 -18.50 20.64
CA GLU A 43 -36.69 -18.80 22.06
C GLU A 43 -37.08 -20.25 22.34
N LEU A 44 -36.10 -21.15 22.40
CA LEU A 44 -36.31 -22.47 22.97
C LEU A 44 -36.31 -22.33 24.49
N PRO A 45 -37.28 -22.98 25.23
CA PRO A 45 -37.29 -22.92 26.67
C PRO A 45 -35.95 -23.36 27.28
N GLY A 46 -35.25 -22.44 27.94
CA GLY A 46 -33.96 -22.69 28.58
C GLY A 46 -32.70 -22.37 27.75
N ALA A 47 -32.82 -21.92 26.48
CA ALA A 47 -31.70 -21.53 25.66
C ALA A 47 -31.99 -20.21 24.91
N ASN A 48 -31.58 -19.09 25.50
CA ASN A 48 -31.61 -17.80 24.80
C ASN A 48 -30.43 -17.72 23.86
N GLN A 49 -30.63 -17.99 22.56
CA GLN A 49 -29.58 -17.94 21.53
C GLN A 49 -29.53 -16.59 20.80
N LYS A 50 -30.41 -15.66 21.12
CA LYS A 50 -30.43 -14.33 20.54
C LYS A 50 -29.13 -13.60 20.87
N ASN A 51 -28.51 -13.01 19.86
CA ASN A 51 -27.22 -12.28 19.96
C ASN A 51 -26.01 -13.15 20.37
N THR A 52 -26.08 -14.47 20.25
CA THR A 52 -24.90 -15.32 20.41
C THR A 52 -24.10 -15.36 19.12
N PRO A 53 -22.74 -15.45 19.19
CA PRO A 53 -21.94 -15.60 17.98
C PRO A 53 -22.33 -16.83 17.15
N LEU A 54 -22.51 -16.64 15.86
CA LEU A 54 -22.82 -17.70 14.91
C LEU A 54 -21.52 -18.43 14.55
N ARG A 55 -21.25 -19.54 15.23
CA ARG A 55 -19.95 -20.22 15.19
C ARG A 55 -19.91 -21.35 14.16
N ASN A 56 -18.79 -21.44 13.43
CA ASN A 56 -18.52 -22.54 12.47
C ASN A 56 -19.68 -22.77 11.49
N GLN A 57 -20.35 -21.70 11.09
CA GLN A 57 -21.51 -21.75 10.20
C GLN A 57 -21.12 -21.25 8.82
N ASN A 58 -21.51 -22.01 7.78
CA ASN A 58 -21.41 -21.54 6.41
C ASN A 58 -22.51 -20.51 6.15
N ILE A 59 -22.12 -19.33 5.68
CA ILE A 59 -23.01 -18.20 5.39
C ILE A 59 -22.70 -17.62 4.01
N CYS A 60 -23.65 -16.88 3.47
CA CYS A 60 -23.41 -16.01 2.31
C CYS A 60 -23.51 -14.55 2.73
N LEU A 61 -22.49 -13.76 2.37
CA LEU A 61 -22.51 -12.31 2.52
C LEU A 61 -22.81 -11.69 1.17
N GLN A 62 -23.68 -10.67 1.16
CA GLN A 62 -23.85 -9.79 0.02
C GLN A 62 -23.28 -8.43 0.37
N PHE A 63 -22.34 -7.96 -0.45
CA PHE A 63 -21.80 -6.61 -0.37
C PHE A 63 -22.36 -5.79 -1.51
N SER A 64 -22.87 -4.61 -1.17
CA SER A 64 -23.40 -3.68 -2.16
C SER A 64 -22.81 -2.30 -1.96
N LEU A 65 -22.23 -1.74 -3.02
CA LEU A 65 -21.84 -0.33 -3.04
C LEU A 65 -22.98 0.49 -3.61
N ILE A 66 -23.34 1.54 -2.90
CA ILE A 66 -24.48 2.40 -3.21
C ILE A 66 -23.96 3.84 -3.32
N ASP A 67 -24.34 4.54 -4.39
CA ASP A 67 -24.02 5.94 -4.61
C ASP A 67 -24.88 6.88 -3.73
N GLU A 68 -24.62 8.18 -3.80
CA GLU A 68 -25.39 9.20 -3.06
C GLU A 68 -26.86 9.27 -3.47
N MET A 69 -27.22 8.83 -4.67
CA MET A 69 -28.60 8.80 -5.16
C MET A 69 -29.34 7.52 -4.77
N GLY A 70 -28.66 6.56 -4.15
CA GLY A 70 -29.24 5.28 -3.76
C GLY A 70 -29.15 4.19 -4.84
N ASN A 71 -28.39 4.41 -5.94
CA ASN A 71 -28.24 3.38 -6.97
C ASN A 71 -27.13 2.40 -6.57
N TYR A 72 -27.35 1.14 -6.90
CA TYR A 72 -26.38 0.08 -6.70
C TYR A 72 -25.32 0.10 -7.79
N GLU A 73 -24.10 0.52 -7.48
CA GLU A 73 -22.98 0.53 -8.40
C GLU A 73 -22.28 -0.83 -8.53
N TYR A 74 -22.29 -1.61 -7.46
CA TYR A 74 -21.67 -2.93 -7.42
C TYR A 74 -22.40 -3.83 -6.43
N ILE A 75 -22.55 -5.10 -6.75
CA ILE A 75 -23.10 -6.12 -5.86
C ILE A 75 -22.31 -7.41 -6.06
N GLU A 76 -21.83 -8.00 -4.96
CA GLU A 76 -21.19 -9.32 -4.97
C GLU A 76 -21.75 -10.24 -3.89
N HIS A 77 -21.65 -11.53 -4.14
CA HIS A 77 -21.87 -12.58 -3.16
C HIS A 77 -20.57 -13.25 -2.77
N THR A 78 -20.34 -13.43 -1.48
CA THR A 78 -19.20 -14.13 -0.93
C THR A 78 -19.66 -15.18 0.06
N THR A 79 -19.48 -16.46 -0.28
CA THR A 79 -19.74 -17.56 0.65
C THR A 79 -18.52 -17.77 1.52
N THR A 80 -18.70 -17.82 2.83
CA THR A 80 -17.64 -18.00 3.82
C THR A 80 -18.15 -18.77 5.03
N THR A 81 -17.21 -19.21 5.88
CA THR A 81 -17.56 -19.87 7.14
C THR A 81 -17.10 -19.00 8.31
N THR A 82 -17.97 -18.78 9.28
CA THR A 82 -17.59 -18.10 10.51
C THR A 82 -16.64 -18.96 11.33
N ASP A 83 -15.72 -18.36 12.04
CA ASP A 83 -14.80 -19.08 12.93
C ASP A 83 -15.47 -19.54 14.25
N SER A 84 -14.66 -20.11 15.17
CA SER A 84 -15.13 -20.55 16.50
C SER A 84 -15.65 -19.41 17.40
N ASN A 85 -15.39 -18.14 17.03
CA ASN A 85 -15.86 -16.96 17.74
C ASN A 85 -17.02 -16.27 17.01
N GLY A 86 -17.41 -16.78 15.82
CA GLY A 86 -18.44 -16.17 14.97
C GLY A 86 -17.91 -15.05 14.06
N MET A 87 -16.59 -14.94 13.91
CA MET A 87 -15.96 -13.93 13.06
C MET A 87 -15.85 -14.39 11.61
N VAL A 88 -15.98 -13.44 10.71
CA VAL A 88 -15.64 -13.58 9.28
C VAL A 88 -14.54 -12.61 8.91
N ASN A 89 -13.70 -13.02 7.94
CA ASN A 89 -12.68 -12.18 7.35
C ASN A 89 -12.67 -12.45 5.84
N VAL A 90 -13.07 -11.46 5.05
CA VAL A 90 -13.19 -11.56 3.59
C VAL A 90 -12.66 -10.29 2.93
N VAL A 91 -12.44 -10.34 1.63
CA VAL A 91 -12.03 -9.18 0.83
C VAL A 91 -13.15 -8.85 -0.15
N ILE A 92 -13.78 -7.70 0.03
CA ILE A 92 -14.80 -7.17 -0.89
C ILE A 92 -14.12 -6.83 -2.22
N GLY A 93 -14.75 -7.14 -3.34
CA GLY A 93 -14.20 -6.98 -4.68
C GLY A 93 -13.57 -8.25 -5.24
N THR A 94 -13.53 -9.35 -4.45
CA THR A 94 -13.00 -10.65 -4.88
C THR A 94 -14.06 -11.75 -4.94
N GLY A 95 -15.29 -11.43 -4.53
CA GLY A 95 -16.43 -12.35 -4.55
C GLY A 95 -17.02 -12.54 -5.96
N ASN A 96 -18.15 -13.20 -6.01
CA ASN A 96 -18.90 -13.40 -7.25
C ASN A 96 -19.78 -12.18 -7.54
N ALA A 97 -19.40 -11.35 -8.53
CA ALA A 97 -20.20 -10.19 -8.92
C ALA A 97 -21.55 -10.63 -9.50
N VAL A 98 -22.64 -10.12 -8.93
CA VAL A 98 -24.01 -10.49 -9.29
C VAL A 98 -24.82 -9.29 -9.82
N GLY A 99 -24.28 -8.06 -9.72
CA GLY A 99 -24.93 -6.87 -10.25
C GLY A 99 -24.04 -5.63 -10.22
N GLY A 100 -24.46 -4.61 -10.95
CA GLY A 100 -23.73 -3.36 -11.10
C GLY A 100 -22.57 -3.43 -12.09
N SER A 101 -21.62 -2.50 -11.95
CA SER A 101 -20.39 -2.43 -12.74
C SER A 101 -19.33 -3.39 -12.19
N PRO A 102 -18.34 -3.79 -13.00
CA PRO A 102 -17.20 -4.53 -12.46
C PRO A 102 -16.48 -3.74 -11.35
N TRP A 103 -15.91 -4.42 -10.35
CA TRP A 103 -15.16 -3.80 -9.26
C TRP A 103 -14.10 -2.81 -9.73
N SER A 104 -13.37 -3.17 -10.80
CA SER A 104 -12.33 -2.33 -11.41
C SER A 104 -12.85 -1.06 -12.10
N ALA A 105 -14.15 -0.97 -12.37
CA ALA A 105 -14.79 0.17 -13.01
C ALA A 105 -15.43 1.14 -12.00
N ILE A 106 -15.33 0.85 -10.69
CA ILE A 106 -15.88 1.73 -9.65
C ILE A 106 -15.02 2.99 -9.57
N GLU A 107 -15.67 4.13 -9.72
CA GLU A 107 -15.01 5.43 -9.66
C GLU A 107 -14.99 5.93 -8.21
N TRP A 108 -13.87 5.69 -7.52
CA TRP A 108 -13.69 6.03 -6.10
C TRP A 108 -13.50 7.51 -5.83
N SER A 109 -13.09 8.29 -6.84
CA SER A 109 -12.88 9.73 -6.76
C SER A 109 -14.16 10.55 -6.89
N ALA A 110 -15.26 9.93 -7.33
CA ALA A 110 -16.56 10.57 -7.49
C ALA A 110 -17.23 10.76 -6.11
N ALA A 111 -18.53 10.87 -6.09
CA ALA A 111 -19.36 11.07 -4.92
C ALA A 111 -19.11 10.07 -3.75
N MET A 112 -19.56 10.44 -2.56
CA MET A 112 -19.53 9.55 -1.39
C MET A 112 -20.30 8.26 -1.65
N LYS A 113 -19.80 7.15 -1.17
CA LYS A 113 -20.42 5.84 -1.35
C LYS A 113 -20.80 5.24 -0.01
N SER A 114 -21.82 4.40 -0.02
CA SER A 114 -22.22 3.60 1.15
C SER A 114 -21.99 2.12 0.85
N LEU A 115 -21.51 1.41 1.85
CA LEU A 115 -21.41 -0.04 1.86
C LEU A 115 -22.60 -0.61 2.61
N LYS A 116 -23.45 -1.36 1.92
CA LYS A 116 -24.49 -2.18 2.50
C LYS A 116 -24.00 -3.61 2.60
N VAL A 117 -24.17 -4.22 3.74
CA VAL A 117 -23.84 -5.62 3.97
C VAL A 117 -25.09 -6.35 4.40
N ASP A 118 -25.44 -7.36 3.65
CA ASP A 118 -26.52 -8.30 3.96
C ASP A 118 -25.92 -9.70 4.14
N PHE A 119 -26.58 -10.56 4.92
CA PHE A 119 -26.13 -11.94 5.07
C PHE A 119 -27.29 -12.94 4.99
N ASP A 120 -26.97 -14.12 4.49
CA ASP A 120 -27.86 -15.27 4.48
C ASP A 120 -27.24 -16.39 5.32
N VAL A 121 -27.88 -16.71 6.43
CA VAL A 121 -27.44 -17.72 7.39
C VAL A 121 -27.42 -19.13 6.80
N THR A 122 -28.16 -19.38 5.71
CA THR A 122 -28.22 -20.68 5.04
C THR A 122 -27.01 -20.95 4.13
N GLY A 123 -26.27 -19.90 3.77
CA GLY A 123 -25.16 -19.98 2.81
C GLY A 123 -25.59 -20.19 1.35
N GLN A 124 -26.90 -20.13 1.04
CA GLN A 124 -27.45 -20.34 -0.31
C GLN A 124 -27.51 -19.07 -1.13
N CYS A 125 -27.21 -17.90 -0.56
CA CYS A 125 -27.28 -16.59 -1.21
C CYS A 125 -28.68 -16.25 -1.78
N ASN A 126 -29.74 -16.59 -1.09
CA ASN A 126 -31.13 -16.43 -1.56
C ASN A 126 -32.10 -15.81 -0.54
N SER A 127 -31.69 -15.66 0.72
CA SER A 127 -32.53 -15.13 1.80
C SER A 127 -31.74 -14.18 2.68
N PHE A 128 -31.50 -12.98 2.16
CA PHE A 128 -30.66 -11.98 2.80
C PHE A 128 -31.39 -11.18 3.87
N GLN A 129 -30.67 -10.92 4.96
CA GLN A 129 -31.05 -10.01 6.03
C GLN A 129 -29.99 -8.92 6.14
N GLU A 130 -30.41 -7.68 6.30
CA GLU A 130 -29.49 -6.55 6.44
C GLU A 130 -28.69 -6.66 7.74
N LEU A 131 -27.39 -6.60 7.61
CA LEU A 131 -26.44 -6.57 8.72
C LEU A 131 -26.01 -5.13 9.05
N SER A 132 -25.68 -4.36 8.02
CA SER A 132 -25.27 -2.96 8.17
C SER A 132 -25.40 -2.17 6.86
N LEU A 133 -25.64 -0.87 7.04
CA LEU A 133 -25.49 0.14 6.00
C LEU A 133 -24.60 1.25 6.54
N GLN A 134 -23.44 1.44 5.94
CA GLN A 134 -22.44 2.37 6.45
C GLN A 134 -21.86 3.22 5.32
N GLN A 135 -21.78 4.51 5.52
CA GLN A 135 -21.11 5.41 4.60
C GLN A 135 -19.60 5.17 4.64
N LEU A 136 -18.99 5.02 3.47
CA LEU A 136 -17.54 4.91 3.33
C LEU A 136 -16.94 6.31 3.44
N THR A 137 -16.23 6.55 4.53
CA THR A 137 -15.42 7.75 4.73
C THR A 137 -13.99 7.51 4.25
N ALA A 138 -13.01 8.26 4.55
CA ALA A 138 -11.65 8.35 3.99
C ALA A 138 -10.84 7.05 3.69
N VAL A 139 -11.26 5.86 4.10
CA VAL A 139 -10.44 4.63 3.97
C VAL A 139 -10.27 4.13 2.52
N PRO A 140 -11.28 4.19 1.62
CA PRO A 140 -11.09 3.79 0.23
C PRO A 140 -10.13 4.67 -0.57
N PHE A 141 -9.91 5.91 -0.16
CA PHE A 141 -8.99 6.83 -0.83
C PHE A 141 -7.52 6.43 -0.71
N ALA A 142 -7.16 5.60 0.28
CA ALA A 142 -5.80 5.08 0.41
C ALA A 142 -5.43 4.08 -0.70
N LEU A 143 -6.43 3.42 -1.31
CA LEU A 143 -6.26 2.53 -2.46
C LEU A 143 -6.27 3.29 -3.80
N TYR A 144 -6.87 4.46 -3.80
CA TYR A 144 -6.88 5.38 -4.92
C TYR A 144 -5.98 6.59 -4.63
N ALA A 145 -4.73 6.38 -4.35
CA ALA A 145 -3.73 7.35 -4.77
C ALA A 145 -3.57 7.13 -6.27
N PRO A 146 -4.09 8.02 -7.15
CA PRO A 146 -3.69 7.94 -8.55
C PRO A 146 -2.18 7.92 -8.52
N GLY A 147 -1.57 6.88 -9.10
CA GLY A 147 -0.15 6.90 -9.34
C GLY A 147 0.09 8.24 -10.03
N SER A 148 0.59 9.21 -9.27
CA SER A 148 0.91 10.51 -9.80
C SER A 148 1.93 10.23 -10.89
N GLU A 149 1.51 10.23 -12.16
CA GLU A 149 2.43 10.23 -13.30
C GLU A 149 3.32 11.47 -13.26
N ILE A 150 2.98 12.41 -12.40
CA ILE A 150 3.79 13.58 -12.06
C ILE A 150 4.52 13.19 -10.76
N PRO A 151 5.82 12.90 -10.81
CA PRO A 151 6.64 12.80 -9.60
C PRO A 151 6.37 14.03 -8.75
N GLY A 152 6.18 13.87 -7.45
CA GLY A 152 6.07 15.01 -6.55
C GLY A 152 7.20 16.01 -6.84
N PRO A 153 7.01 17.31 -6.61
CA PRO A 153 8.07 18.28 -6.80
C PRO A 153 9.30 17.80 -6.02
N GLN A 154 10.44 17.85 -6.70
CA GLN A 154 11.72 17.55 -6.05
C GLN A 154 11.79 18.40 -4.78
N GLY A 155 12.12 17.81 -3.65
CA GLY A 155 12.35 18.56 -2.41
C GLY A 155 13.38 19.67 -2.67
N ASP A 156 13.19 20.77 -1.98
CA ASP A 156 14.14 21.88 -2.07
C ASP A 156 15.56 21.36 -1.79
N PRO A 157 16.56 21.87 -2.52
CA PRO A 157 17.96 21.58 -2.17
C PRO A 157 18.17 21.84 -0.69
N GLY A 158 18.89 20.94 -0.01
CA GLY A 158 19.27 21.19 1.37
C GLY A 158 20.02 22.53 1.45
N GLU A 159 19.89 23.22 2.59
CA GLU A 159 20.67 24.41 2.86
C GLU A 159 22.15 24.10 2.74
N ASP A 160 22.92 25.03 2.18
CA ASP A 160 24.36 24.89 2.08
C ASP A 160 24.95 24.70 3.49
N GLY A 161 25.82 23.70 3.64
CA GLY A 161 26.52 23.48 4.90
C GLY A 161 27.42 24.67 5.25
N ILE A 162 27.61 24.91 6.54
CA ILE A 162 28.52 25.93 7.04
C ILE A 162 29.94 25.65 6.50
N SER A 163 30.57 26.65 5.91
CA SER A 163 31.92 26.54 5.37
C SER A 163 32.97 26.43 6.52
N ALA A 164 34.12 25.87 6.23
CA ALA A 164 35.19 25.77 7.23
C ALA A 164 35.64 27.16 7.71
N TYR A 165 35.57 28.19 6.90
CA TYR A 165 35.86 29.57 7.28
C TYR A 165 34.80 30.12 8.25
N GLU A 166 33.52 29.84 8.03
CA GLU A 166 32.45 30.24 8.96
C GLU A 166 32.60 29.55 10.31
N VAL A 167 32.95 28.26 10.35
CA VAL A 167 33.27 27.53 11.59
C VAL A 167 34.46 28.17 12.30
N TRP A 168 35.49 28.60 11.56
CA TRP A 168 36.66 29.26 12.14
C TRP A 168 36.28 30.60 12.79
N LEU A 169 35.39 31.38 12.19
CA LEU A 169 34.86 32.61 12.79
C LEU A 169 34.00 32.34 14.03
N GLU A 170 33.16 31.29 14.01
CA GLU A 170 32.31 30.88 15.14
C GLU A 170 33.15 30.45 16.36
N LEU A 171 34.34 29.92 16.12
CA LEU A 171 35.28 29.58 17.17
C LEU A 171 35.94 30.81 17.80
N GLY A 172 35.55 32.02 17.39
CA GLY A 172 36.02 33.30 17.98
C GLY A 172 37.23 33.88 17.29
N ASN A 173 37.65 33.34 16.15
CA ASN A 173 38.72 33.95 15.36
C ASN A 173 38.16 35.15 14.57
N THR A 174 39.02 36.02 14.13
CA THR A 174 38.70 37.23 13.37
C THR A 174 39.66 37.36 12.20
N GLY A 175 39.17 37.77 11.04
CA GLY A 175 40.00 37.94 9.86
C GLY A 175 39.21 37.66 8.57
N ASP A 176 39.88 37.82 7.46
CA ASP A 176 39.33 37.46 6.14
C ASP A 176 39.68 36.01 5.72
N GLU A 177 39.19 35.56 4.59
CA GLU A 177 39.48 34.22 4.09
C GLU A 177 40.96 33.94 3.87
N GLN A 178 41.76 34.97 3.54
CA GLN A 178 43.19 34.81 3.34
C GLN A 178 43.89 34.57 4.71
N GLU A 179 43.48 35.28 5.75
CA GLU A 179 43.98 35.09 7.10
C GLU A 179 43.59 33.71 7.66
N PHE A 180 42.38 33.21 7.31
CA PHE A 180 42.02 31.84 7.62
C PHE A 180 42.93 30.82 6.93
N ILE A 181 43.21 30.99 5.63
CA ILE A 181 44.10 30.09 4.88
C ILE A 181 45.51 30.15 5.45
N ASP A 182 46.00 31.34 5.78
CA ASP A 182 47.31 31.53 6.35
C ASP A 182 47.42 30.89 7.75
N SER A 183 46.34 30.85 8.50
CA SER A 183 46.30 30.18 9.82
C SER A 183 46.37 28.64 9.71
N LEU A 184 46.05 28.07 8.57
CA LEU A 184 46.18 26.64 8.30
C LEU A 184 47.61 26.23 7.90
N ILE A 185 48.41 27.22 7.49
CA ILE A 185 49.82 27.00 7.16
C ILE A 185 50.60 27.01 8.49
N GLY A 186 51.12 25.87 8.90
CA GLY A 186 52.01 25.78 10.07
C GLY A 186 53.26 26.66 9.87
N GLU A 187 53.80 27.16 10.98
CA GLU A 187 55.10 27.88 10.96
C GLU A 187 56.17 26.99 10.32
N SER A 188 56.91 27.55 9.38
CA SER A 188 58.09 26.88 8.82
C SER A 188 59.08 26.62 9.95
N GLY A 189 59.45 25.37 10.22
CA GLY A 189 60.47 25.02 11.20
C GLY A 189 61.74 25.79 10.89
N GLU A 190 62.39 26.32 11.92
CA GLU A 190 63.60 27.17 11.83
C GLU A 190 64.81 26.46 11.25
N ASP A 191 64.80 25.14 11.06
CA ASP A 191 65.91 24.39 10.47
C ASP A 191 65.36 23.47 9.35
N GLY A 192 65.63 23.83 8.13
CA GLY A 192 65.11 23.29 6.88
C GLY A 192 65.47 21.84 6.51
N ASP A 193 65.74 20.95 7.44
CA ASP A 193 66.07 19.54 7.17
C ASP A 193 64.98 18.55 7.65
N GLY A 194 63.82 19.03 8.02
CA GLY A 194 62.66 18.16 8.34
C GLY A 194 61.94 17.70 7.08
N LEU A 195 61.78 16.38 6.91
CA LEU A 195 60.90 15.81 5.88
C LEU A 195 59.49 16.38 6.02
N SER A 196 58.92 16.81 4.94
CA SER A 196 57.48 17.20 4.93
C SER A 196 56.62 16.02 5.33
N ALA A 197 55.43 16.28 5.85
CA ALA A 197 54.43 15.21 6.20
C ALA A 197 54.17 14.27 4.99
N TYR A 198 54.34 14.76 3.79
CA TYR A 198 54.18 13.97 2.56
C TYR A 198 55.40 13.05 2.34
N GLU A 199 56.62 13.52 2.63
CA GLU A 199 57.83 12.71 2.52
C GLU A 199 57.90 11.60 3.54
N VAL A 200 57.44 11.88 4.76
CA VAL A 200 57.31 10.87 5.86
C VAL A 200 56.27 9.80 5.51
N TRP A 201 55.29 10.15 4.71
CA TRP A 201 54.24 9.18 4.32
C TRP A 201 54.72 8.25 3.19
N LEU A 202 55.76 8.61 2.46
CA LEU A 202 56.32 7.82 1.33
C LEU A 202 57.45 6.84 1.77
N GLU A 203 57.93 6.88 3.03
CA GLU A 203 58.83 5.88 3.60
C GLU A 203 58.03 4.73 4.24
#